data_d2b67f81dc3af098aed75ffd1cd46594
#
_entry.id   d2b67f81dc3af098aed75ffd1cd46594
#
_cell.length_a   1.000
_cell.length_b   1.000
_cell.length_c   1.000
_cell.angle_alpha   90.00
_cell.angle_beta   90.00
_cell.angle_gamma   90.00
#
_symmetry.space_group_name_H-M   'P 1'
#
loop_
_entity.id
_entity.type
_entity.pdbx_description
1 polymer ?
#
loop_
_entity_poly.entity_id
_entity_poly.type
_entity_poly.pdbx_seq_one_letter_code
_entity_poly.pdbx_strand_id
1 'polypeptide(L)'
;MKKLITIVMLLIFVLSLAGCNNKDMNYIIENKPSIIGFVKDTGEHSILIENEDGEYSVSLNVENKDSSTHYNIGDEVVVYYDGNIAESYPMQINKVYAITLRTPADRTENDKT
;
A
#
# COMPACT_ATOMS: atom_id res chain seq x y z
N MET A 1 -36.19 -11.87 31.33
CA MET A 1 -36.29 -11.00 30.17
C MET A 1 -35.14 -10.02 30.05
N LYS A 2 -34.79 -9.32 31.14
CA LYS A 2 -33.68 -8.36 31.08
C LYS A 2 -32.36 -9.02 30.73
N LYS A 3 -32.11 -10.24 31.23
CA LYS A 3 -30.88 -10.94 30.94
C LYS A 3 -30.76 -11.36 29.46
N LEU A 4 -31.90 -11.71 28.87
CA LEU A 4 -31.95 -12.10 27.48
C LEU A 4 -31.62 -10.91 26.57
N ILE A 5 -32.19 -9.75 26.88
CA ILE A 5 -31.95 -8.53 26.14
C ILE A 5 -30.45 -8.13 26.22
N THR A 6 -29.89 -8.25 27.40
CA THR A 6 -28.45 -7.96 27.60
C THR A 6 -27.55 -8.87 26.77
N ILE A 7 -27.88 -10.14 26.73
CA ILE A 7 -27.10 -11.12 25.95
C ILE A 7 -27.23 -10.81 24.46
N VAL A 8 -28.43 -10.48 23.99
CA VAL A 8 -28.65 -10.12 22.58
C VAL A 8 -27.87 -8.87 22.19
N MET A 9 -27.88 -7.86 23.06
CA MET A 9 -27.14 -6.62 22.81
C MET A 9 -25.63 -6.86 22.74
N LEU A 10 -25.12 -7.71 23.63
CA LEU A 10 -23.70 -8.06 23.62
C LEU A 10 -23.34 -8.81 22.35
N LEU A 11 -24.20 -9.71 21.90
CA LEU A 11 -23.98 -10.48 20.69
C LEU A 11 -23.94 -9.58 19.46
N ILE A 12 -24.84 -8.62 19.38
CA ILE A 12 -24.88 -7.64 18.28
C ILE A 12 -23.59 -6.82 18.28
N PHE A 13 -23.12 -6.41 19.44
CA PHE A 13 -21.89 -5.64 19.55
C PHE A 13 -20.67 -6.43 19.04
N VAL A 14 -20.58 -7.70 19.40
CA VAL A 14 -19.50 -8.56 18.94
C VAL A 14 -19.53 -8.74 17.41
N LEU A 15 -20.71 -8.90 16.85
CA LEU A 15 -20.87 -9.02 15.40
C LEU A 15 -20.43 -7.74 14.69
N SER A 16 -20.67 -6.59 15.28
CA SER A 16 -20.24 -5.31 14.70
C SER A 16 -18.72 -5.22 14.63
N LEU A 17 -18.03 -5.69 15.66
CA LEU A 17 -16.58 -5.70 15.68
C LEU A 17 -16.00 -6.69 14.67
N ALA A 18 -16.67 -7.80 14.46
CA ALA A 18 -16.23 -8.80 13.51
C ALA A 18 -16.31 -8.33 12.06
N GLY A 19 -17.03 -7.24 11.80
CA GLY A 19 -17.17 -6.69 10.47
C GLY A 19 -15.98 -5.87 9.99
N CYS A 20 -14.94 -5.70 10.79
CA CYS A 20 -13.76 -4.95 10.38
C CYS A 20 -13.05 -5.64 9.22
N ASN A 21 -12.85 -4.90 8.14
CA ASN A 21 -12.20 -5.42 6.95
C ASN A 21 -10.70 -5.12 7.02
N ASN A 22 -9.89 -6.17 6.97
CA ASN A 22 -8.43 -6.03 7.05
C ASN A 22 -7.77 -5.63 5.74
N LYS A 23 -8.55 -5.29 4.71
CA LYS A 23 -8.04 -4.73 3.45
C LYS A 23 -8.17 -3.22 3.38
N ASP A 24 -8.70 -2.61 4.42
CA ASP A 24 -8.83 -1.17 4.52
C ASP A 24 -7.44 -0.50 4.52
N MET A 25 -7.34 0.67 3.86
CA MET A 25 -6.08 1.40 3.76
C MET A 25 -5.48 1.74 5.12
N ASN A 26 -6.31 2.11 6.08
CA ASN A 26 -5.81 2.40 7.42
C ASN A 26 -5.17 1.19 8.07
N TYR A 27 -5.78 0.03 7.89
CA TYR A 27 -5.22 -1.23 8.40
C TYR A 27 -3.88 -1.53 7.74
N ILE A 28 -3.79 -1.36 6.43
CA ILE A 28 -2.58 -1.63 5.66
C ILE A 28 -1.45 -0.71 6.12
N ILE A 29 -1.73 0.57 6.23
CA ILE A 29 -0.73 1.56 6.64
C ILE A 29 -0.20 1.27 8.03
N GLU A 30 -1.06 0.87 8.95
CA GLU A 30 -0.69 0.64 10.35
C GLU A 30 -0.01 -0.71 10.59
N ASN A 31 -0.32 -1.73 9.77
CA ASN A 31 0.03 -3.11 10.10
C ASN A 31 0.96 -3.80 9.10
N LYS A 32 1.11 -3.29 7.90
CA LYS A 32 1.93 -3.94 6.88
C LYS A 32 3.29 -3.28 6.73
N PRO A 33 4.32 -4.06 6.41
CA PRO A 33 5.62 -3.48 6.10
C PRO A 33 5.54 -2.54 4.92
N SER A 34 6.44 -1.58 4.88
CA SER A 34 6.49 -0.63 3.77
C SER A 34 7.93 -0.34 3.37
N ILE A 35 8.08 0.08 2.13
CA ILE A 35 9.34 0.56 1.58
C ILE A 35 9.06 1.84 0.82
N ILE A 36 9.99 2.78 0.88
CA ILE A 36 9.86 4.07 0.20
C ILE A 36 10.92 4.13 -0.89
N GLY A 37 10.55 4.65 -2.04
CA GLY A 37 11.49 4.83 -3.13
C GLY A 37 11.00 5.81 -4.17
N PHE A 38 11.88 6.16 -5.08
CA PHE A 38 11.55 7.04 -6.20
C PHE A 38 11.36 6.21 -7.45
N VAL A 39 10.32 6.53 -8.22
CA VAL A 39 10.01 5.82 -9.46
C VAL A 39 11.08 6.16 -10.50
N LYS A 40 11.75 5.14 -10.99
CA LYS A 40 12.77 5.28 -12.03
C LYS A 40 12.24 4.90 -13.41
N ASP A 41 11.28 4.00 -13.45
CA ASP A 41 10.68 3.55 -14.71
C ASP A 41 9.28 3.04 -14.44
N THR A 42 8.46 3.07 -15.47
CA THR A 42 7.07 2.62 -15.38
C THR A 42 6.77 1.61 -16.48
N GLY A 43 6.06 0.55 -16.13
CA GLY A 43 5.60 -0.46 -17.07
C GLY A 43 4.11 -0.70 -16.93
N GLU A 44 3.58 -1.61 -17.71
CA GLU A 44 2.15 -1.93 -17.66
C GLU A 44 1.76 -2.68 -16.38
N HIS A 45 2.66 -3.52 -15.88
CA HIS A 45 2.36 -4.40 -14.76
C HIS A 45 3.25 -4.17 -13.55
N SER A 46 4.23 -3.29 -13.66
CA SER A 46 5.15 -3.01 -12.58
C SER A 46 5.77 -1.63 -12.73
N ILE A 47 6.31 -1.14 -11.63
CA ILE A 47 7.15 0.05 -11.65
C ILE A 47 8.50 -0.30 -11.05
N LEU A 48 9.53 0.42 -11.47
CA LEU A 48 10.86 0.30 -10.90
C LEU A 48 11.08 1.47 -9.96
N ILE A 49 11.38 1.19 -8.71
CA ILE A 49 11.69 2.22 -7.72
C ILE A 49 13.11 2.04 -7.22
N GLU A 50 13.70 3.13 -6.75
CA GLU A 50 15.05 3.12 -6.20
C GLU A 50 15.09 3.83 -4.87
N ASN A 51 15.86 3.29 -3.93
CA ASN A 51 16.21 3.96 -2.69
C ASN A 51 17.68 3.64 -2.35
N GLU A 52 18.10 3.96 -1.13
CA GLU A 52 19.47 3.73 -0.69
C GLU A 52 19.91 2.27 -0.75
N ASP A 53 18.97 1.34 -0.62
CA ASP A 53 19.26 -0.08 -0.58
C ASP A 53 19.33 -0.71 -1.97
N GLY A 54 18.82 -0.04 -2.99
CA GLY A 54 18.88 -0.54 -4.36
C GLY A 54 17.62 -0.28 -5.15
N GLU A 55 17.46 -1.07 -6.20
CA GLU A 55 16.32 -0.97 -7.12
C GLU A 55 15.35 -2.12 -6.90
N TYR A 56 14.06 -1.81 -6.98
CA TYR A 56 12.99 -2.78 -6.75
C TYR A 56 11.97 -2.70 -7.87
N SER A 57 11.66 -3.86 -8.45
CA SER A 57 10.53 -3.99 -9.37
C SER A 57 9.30 -4.31 -8.54
N VAL A 58 8.32 -3.41 -8.56
CA VAL A 58 7.13 -3.48 -7.72
C VAL A 58 5.94 -3.81 -8.58
N SER A 59 5.22 -4.89 -8.21
CA SER A 59 4.03 -5.30 -8.93
C SER A 59 2.91 -4.26 -8.76
N LEU A 60 2.26 -3.91 -9.86
CA LEU A 60 1.09 -3.03 -9.86
C LEU A 60 -0.22 -3.79 -9.63
N ASN A 61 -0.15 -5.10 -9.45
CA ASN A 61 -1.32 -5.89 -9.08
C ASN A 61 -1.54 -5.78 -7.57
N VAL A 62 -2.09 -4.65 -7.15
CA VAL A 62 -2.28 -4.33 -5.74
C VAL A 62 -3.61 -4.89 -5.25
N GLU A 63 -3.65 -5.31 -3.98
CA GLU A 63 -4.88 -5.84 -3.39
C GLU A 63 -5.91 -4.78 -3.09
N ASN A 64 -5.46 -3.60 -2.66
CA ASN A 64 -6.39 -2.51 -2.40
C ASN A 64 -6.69 -1.78 -3.68
N LYS A 65 -7.94 -1.84 -4.12
CA LYS A 65 -8.38 -1.24 -5.38
C LYS A 65 -8.38 0.28 -5.39
N ASP A 66 -8.32 0.89 -4.23
CA ASP A 66 -8.22 2.34 -4.13
C ASP A 66 -6.80 2.84 -4.35
N SER A 67 -5.85 1.92 -4.38
CA SER A 67 -4.47 2.26 -4.64
C SER A 67 -4.30 2.70 -6.09
N SER A 68 -3.56 3.78 -6.30
CA SER A 68 -3.26 4.24 -7.64
C SER A 68 -2.26 3.30 -8.31
N THR A 69 -2.39 3.12 -9.61
CA THR A 69 -1.44 2.33 -10.40
C THR A 69 -0.76 3.18 -11.48
N HIS A 70 -1.02 4.48 -11.48
CA HIS A 70 -0.39 5.41 -12.41
C HIS A 70 0.59 6.30 -11.66
N TYR A 71 1.86 6.21 -12.05
CA TYR A 71 2.94 6.99 -11.45
C TYR A 71 3.83 7.56 -12.53
N ASN A 72 4.47 8.68 -12.20
CA ASN A 72 5.43 9.33 -13.09
C ASN A 72 6.84 9.08 -12.59
N ILE A 73 7.80 9.06 -13.52
CA ILE A 73 9.21 8.96 -13.14
C ILE A 73 9.57 10.13 -12.24
N GLY A 74 10.21 9.84 -11.12
CA GLY A 74 10.56 10.83 -10.11
C GLY A 74 9.58 10.93 -8.96
N ASP A 75 8.40 10.33 -9.06
CA ASP A 75 7.47 10.27 -7.93
C ASP A 75 8.09 9.52 -6.77
N GLU A 76 7.89 10.03 -5.57
CA GLU A 76 8.25 9.29 -4.37
C GLU A 76 7.02 8.53 -3.87
N VAL A 77 7.14 7.23 -3.72
CA VAL A 77 6.01 6.36 -3.36
C VAL A 77 6.34 5.54 -2.13
N VAL A 78 5.28 5.13 -1.43
CA VAL A 78 5.35 4.17 -0.33
C VAL A 78 4.65 2.91 -0.79
N VAL A 79 5.36 1.79 -0.73
CA VAL A 79 4.84 0.48 -1.13
C VAL A 79 4.59 -0.35 0.12
N TYR A 80 3.34 -0.74 0.33
CA TYR A 80 2.96 -1.62 1.44
C TYR A 80 2.87 -3.04 0.89
N TYR A 81 3.62 -3.97 1.49
CA TYR A 81 3.79 -5.31 0.95
C TYR A 81 3.84 -6.35 2.08
N ASP A 82 4.09 -7.60 1.73
CA ASP A 82 4.05 -8.70 2.68
C ASP A 82 5.36 -8.92 3.45
N GLY A 83 6.35 -8.06 3.22
CA GLY A 83 7.66 -8.18 3.85
C GLY A 83 8.63 -9.06 3.10
N ASN A 84 8.21 -9.70 2.02
CA ASN A 84 9.07 -10.59 1.23
C ASN A 84 9.58 -9.89 -0.01
N ILE A 85 10.88 -9.94 -0.21
CA ILE A 85 11.54 -9.37 -1.36
C ILE A 85 12.33 -10.49 -2.03
N ALA A 86 12.07 -10.71 -3.32
CA ALA A 86 12.84 -11.69 -4.09
C ALA A 86 14.21 -11.11 -4.42
N GLU A 87 15.25 -11.85 -4.09
CA GLU A 87 16.61 -11.42 -4.31
C GLU A 87 17.03 -11.69 -5.76
N SER A 88 16.76 -10.73 -6.59
CA SER A 88 17.15 -10.72 -8.00
C SER A 88 17.71 -9.33 -8.31
N TYR A 89 18.03 -9.07 -9.56
CA TYR A 89 18.52 -7.74 -9.95
C TYR A 89 17.71 -7.24 -11.15
N PRO A 90 16.81 -6.27 -10.95
CA PRO A 90 16.45 -5.62 -9.67
C PRO A 90 15.74 -6.57 -8.72
N MET A 91 15.74 -6.26 -7.43
CA MET A 91 14.94 -6.99 -6.45
C MET A 91 13.47 -6.90 -6.81
N GLN A 92 12.67 -7.87 -6.39
CA GLN A 92 11.27 -7.91 -6.76
C GLN A 92 10.35 -7.95 -5.55
N ILE A 93 9.30 -7.11 -5.58
CA ILE A 93 8.23 -7.12 -4.61
C ILE A 93 6.97 -7.58 -5.34
N ASN A 94 6.58 -8.83 -5.10
CA ASN A 94 5.52 -9.47 -5.88
C ASN A 94 4.15 -9.38 -5.20
N LYS A 95 4.10 -9.33 -3.89
CA LYS A 95 2.85 -9.24 -3.14
C LYS A 95 2.71 -7.83 -2.58
N VAL A 96 1.90 -7.02 -3.23
CA VAL A 96 1.71 -5.62 -2.89
C VAL A 96 0.28 -5.40 -2.42
N TYR A 97 0.11 -4.83 -1.24
CA TYR A 97 -1.21 -4.51 -0.73
C TYR A 97 -1.69 -3.15 -1.21
N ALA A 98 -0.81 -2.16 -1.22
CA ALA A 98 -1.15 -0.81 -1.65
C ALA A 98 0.10 -0.04 -2.00
N ILE A 99 -0.05 0.97 -2.85
CA ILE A 99 1.00 1.93 -3.16
C ILE A 99 0.40 3.32 -3.00
N THR A 100 1.09 4.20 -2.28
CA THR A 100 0.64 5.58 -2.11
C THR A 100 1.68 6.54 -2.62
N LEU A 101 1.23 7.65 -3.19
CA LEU A 101 2.11 8.73 -3.62
C LEU A 101 2.48 9.58 -2.41
N ARG A 102 3.76 9.70 -2.14
CA ARG A 102 4.25 10.50 -1.03
C ARG A 102 4.62 11.91 -1.48
N THR A 103 5.41 12.00 -2.55
CA THR A 103 5.83 13.29 -3.11
C THR A 103 5.79 13.20 -4.63
N PRO A 104 4.94 14.00 -5.29
CA PRO A 104 4.88 13.97 -6.75
C PRO A 104 6.15 14.54 -7.37
N ALA A 105 6.54 13.94 -8.49
CA ALA A 105 7.64 14.44 -9.28
C ALA A 105 7.23 15.73 -9.98
N ASP A 106 8.19 16.56 -10.30
CA ASP A 106 8.06 17.71 -11.20
C ASP A 106 7.17 18.86 -10.74
N ARG A 107 6.28 18.63 -9.78
CA ARG A 107 5.40 19.71 -9.34
C ARG A 107 6.16 20.86 -8.72
N THR A 108 7.17 20.54 -7.94
CA THR A 108 7.99 21.55 -7.31
C THR A 108 8.81 22.33 -8.34
N GLU A 109 9.27 21.64 -9.37
CA GLU A 109 10.00 22.29 -10.44
C GLU A 109 9.11 23.20 -11.28
N ASN A 110 7.92 22.74 -11.60
CA ASN A 110 6.96 23.53 -12.34
C ASN A 110 6.50 24.75 -11.57
N ASP A 111 6.36 24.63 -10.28
CA ASP A 111 5.94 25.73 -9.44
C ASP A 111 7.00 26.82 -9.35
N LYS A 112 8.25 26.50 -9.61
CA LYS A 112 9.33 27.47 -9.57
C LYS A 112 9.43 28.29 -10.84
N THR A 113 8.84 27.81 -11.87
CA THR A 113 8.83 28.53 -13.14
C THR A 113 7.59 29.39 -13.28
#